data_3e3cb83529409afcd31fc5f9ab81a59e
#
_entry.id   3e3cb83529409afcd31fc5f9ab81a59e
#
_cell.length_a   1.000
_cell.length_b   1.000
_cell.length_c   1.000
_cell.angle_alpha   90.00
_cell.angle_beta   90.00
_cell.angle_gamma   90.00
#
_symmetry.space_group_name_H-M   'P 1'
#
loop_
_entity.id
_entity.type
_entity.pdbx_description
1 polymer ?
#
loop_
_entity_poly.entity_id
_entity_poly.type
_entity_poly.pdbx_seq_one_letter_code
_entity_poly.pdbx_strand_id
1 'polypeptide(L)'
;MVTSSQINLGSGYIMAVEDSMVQAKRLQYFFNENNITNVFYTNAIDAYAAALERSPVLILSDIVMPGMDGYEFCSKLKAHPILKDIPVILLTSLRDPLDIIKGLQAGADNFITKPYNDQYLLSQIHYLLTNNEIGKSGSAENVIVIMFRGKKYTINSAKKQILDLLLSVYEAAVQRNDELISTQAKLEASNENLIEANHELEAFSFTVSHDLRNPLNVVSGYSQILEKDYSFCLDPEAVQFLQRIQKATISMAKLIEDLLNFSRSGRTELQSKRIDLSEMARNVVSDIESQYPEHKAKFFIQEGLAAEADANLMHVVIDNLFSNAYKYSGKVENPEIKFGKFVANPGNCFFIKDNGAGFDMSKADKLFDPFHRQHTNSEFQGTGVGLATVRRIIERHGGRVWAESEPEKGATFYFSLPIVK
;
A
#
# COMPACT_ATOMS: atom_id res chain seq x y z
N MET A 1 -25.22 5.87 -20.91
CA MET A 1 -26.54 6.09 -20.26
C MET A 1 -27.44 4.98 -20.78
N VAL A 2 -27.63 3.91 -20.00
CA VAL A 2 -28.61 2.86 -20.33
C VAL A 2 -29.88 3.28 -19.61
N THR A 3 -30.89 3.59 -20.38
CA THR A 3 -32.25 3.92 -19.91
C THR A 3 -32.76 2.81 -18.99
N SER A 4 -33.08 3.17 -17.74
CA SER A 4 -33.77 2.31 -16.78
C SER A 4 -35.12 1.91 -17.33
N SER A 5 -35.16 0.71 -17.96
CA SER A 5 -36.43 0.09 -18.36
C SER A 5 -37.15 -0.33 -17.06
N GLN A 6 -38.17 0.37 -16.66
CA GLN A 6 -39.01 -0.01 -15.52
C GLN A 6 -39.60 -1.40 -15.77
N ILE A 7 -39.41 -2.32 -14.83
CA ILE A 7 -40.03 -3.65 -14.86
C ILE A 7 -41.52 -3.46 -14.55
N ASN A 8 -42.37 -3.61 -15.57
CA ASN A 8 -43.80 -3.53 -15.38
C ASN A 8 -44.36 -4.94 -15.09
N LEU A 9 -44.66 -5.22 -13.81
CA LEU A 9 -45.25 -6.50 -13.37
C LEU A 9 -46.79 -6.57 -13.52
N GLY A 10 -47.45 -5.50 -13.99
CA GLY A 10 -48.91 -5.41 -13.96
C GLY A 10 -49.44 -5.55 -12.52
N SER A 11 -50.36 -6.50 -12.28
CA SER A 11 -50.85 -6.84 -10.93
C SER A 11 -50.04 -7.97 -10.25
N GLY A 12 -48.91 -8.38 -10.84
CA GLY A 12 -48.03 -9.43 -10.33
C GLY A 12 -47.06 -8.96 -9.24
N TYR A 13 -46.39 -9.92 -8.59
CA TYR A 13 -45.37 -9.64 -7.59
C TYR A 13 -44.23 -10.67 -7.69
N ILE A 14 -43.04 -10.26 -7.23
CA ILE A 14 -41.89 -11.15 -7.06
C ILE A 14 -41.90 -11.68 -5.62
N MET A 15 -41.78 -13.01 -5.48
CA MET A 15 -41.60 -13.65 -4.18
C MET A 15 -40.11 -13.80 -3.88
N ALA A 16 -39.67 -13.32 -2.73
CA ALA A 16 -38.30 -13.49 -2.23
C ALA A 16 -38.32 -14.36 -0.97
N VAL A 17 -37.48 -15.41 -0.95
CA VAL A 17 -37.32 -16.32 0.19
C VAL A 17 -35.91 -16.27 0.69
N GLU A 18 -35.73 -15.75 1.90
CA GLU A 18 -34.40 -15.47 2.48
C GLU A 18 -34.53 -15.52 4.02
N ASP A 19 -33.80 -16.44 4.65
CA ASP A 19 -33.83 -16.63 6.11
C ASP A 19 -33.00 -15.58 6.88
N SER A 20 -32.00 -14.99 6.25
CA SER A 20 -31.17 -13.94 6.83
C SER A 20 -31.89 -12.59 6.80
N MET A 21 -32.24 -12.08 7.98
CA MET A 21 -32.86 -10.74 8.13
C MET A 21 -32.05 -9.59 7.50
N VAL A 22 -30.71 -9.70 7.48
CA VAL A 22 -29.83 -8.70 6.91
C VAL A 22 -29.93 -8.72 5.36
N GLN A 23 -29.89 -9.92 4.80
CA GLN A 23 -29.96 -10.11 3.34
C GLN A 23 -31.37 -9.80 2.81
N ALA A 24 -32.40 -10.19 3.53
CA ALA A 24 -33.78 -9.85 3.21
C ALA A 24 -34.00 -8.31 3.16
N LYS A 25 -33.47 -7.57 4.15
CA LYS A 25 -33.54 -6.09 4.16
C LYS A 25 -32.81 -5.47 2.96
N ARG A 26 -31.63 -6.01 2.57
CA ARG A 26 -30.90 -5.53 1.41
C ARG A 26 -31.68 -5.75 0.12
N LEU A 27 -32.26 -6.93 -0.07
CA LEU A 27 -33.14 -7.24 -1.22
C LEU A 27 -34.39 -6.36 -1.23
N GLN A 28 -34.99 -6.12 -0.06
CA GLN A 28 -36.16 -5.25 0.06
C GLN A 28 -35.85 -3.80 -0.36
N TYR A 29 -34.68 -3.29 0.07
CA TYR A 29 -34.20 -1.97 -0.35
C TYR A 29 -34.02 -1.94 -1.88
N PHE A 30 -33.36 -2.94 -2.45
CA PHE A 30 -33.16 -3.07 -3.90
C PHE A 30 -34.48 -3.08 -4.68
N PHE A 31 -35.49 -3.85 -4.25
CA PHE A 31 -36.80 -3.87 -4.91
C PHE A 31 -37.53 -2.54 -4.82
N ASN A 32 -37.47 -1.87 -3.66
CA ASN A 32 -38.10 -0.57 -3.46
C ASN A 32 -37.48 0.51 -4.37
N GLU A 33 -36.14 0.56 -4.47
CA GLU A 33 -35.46 1.50 -5.37
C GLU A 33 -35.84 1.30 -6.85
N ASN A 34 -36.13 0.07 -7.24
CA ASN A 34 -36.49 -0.26 -8.62
C ASN A 34 -38.01 -0.33 -8.87
N ASN A 35 -38.84 0.08 -7.89
CA ASN A 35 -40.30 0.05 -7.93
C ASN A 35 -40.89 -1.34 -8.26
N ILE A 36 -40.27 -2.41 -7.75
CA ILE A 36 -40.68 -3.79 -7.98
C ILE A 36 -41.61 -4.23 -6.83
N THR A 37 -42.86 -4.60 -7.16
CA THR A 37 -43.77 -5.18 -6.17
C THR A 37 -43.26 -6.55 -5.72
N ASN A 38 -43.09 -6.71 -4.40
CA ASN A 38 -42.47 -7.89 -3.83
C ASN A 38 -43.14 -8.35 -2.53
N VAL A 39 -42.96 -9.64 -2.18
CA VAL A 39 -43.36 -10.23 -0.90
C VAL A 39 -42.22 -11.12 -0.40
N PHE A 40 -41.88 -11.00 0.89
CA PHE A 40 -40.81 -11.77 1.52
C PHE A 40 -41.30 -12.87 2.43
N TYR A 41 -40.61 -14.01 2.39
CA TYR A 41 -40.78 -15.13 3.29
C TYR A 41 -39.41 -15.52 3.91
N THR A 42 -39.40 -15.91 5.16
CA THR A 42 -38.20 -16.31 5.88
C THR A 42 -37.93 -17.81 5.83
N ASN A 43 -38.83 -18.59 5.24
CA ASN A 43 -38.67 -20.03 5.04
C ASN A 43 -39.45 -20.51 3.82
N ALA A 44 -39.01 -21.62 3.23
CA ALA A 44 -39.57 -22.19 2.02
C ALA A 44 -40.94 -22.83 2.20
N ILE A 45 -41.30 -23.25 3.42
CA ILE A 45 -42.60 -23.93 3.67
C ILE A 45 -43.73 -22.92 3.56
N ASP A 46 -43.60 -21.77 4.23
CA ASP A 46 -44.60 -20.71 4.17
C ASP A 46 -44.68 -20.08 2.77
N ALA A 47 -43.49 -19.92 2.13
CA ALA A 47 -43.44 -19.44 0.74
C ALA A 47 -44.18 -20.36 -0.23
N TYR A 48 -44.04 -21.68 -0.07
CA TYR A 48 -44.77 -22.66 -0.90
C TYR A 48 -46.28 -22.59 -0.72
N ALA A 49 -46.74 -22.52 0.54
CA ALA A 49 -48.16 -22.38 0.85
C ALA A 49 -48.75 -21.08 0.25
N ALA A 50 -48.03 -19.96 0.41
CA ALA A 50 -48.46 -18.68 -0.16
C ALA A 50 -48.45 -18.65 -1.69
N ALA A 51 -47.51 -19.34 -2.36
CA ALA A 51 -47.48 -19.45 -3.81
C ALA A 51 -48.69 -20.20 -4.39
N LEU A 52 -49.25 -21.16 -3.63
CA LEU A 52 -50.48 -21.84 -3.99
C LEU A 52 -51.72 -20.95 -3.89
N GLU A 53 -51.78 -20.06 -2.91
CA GLU A 53 -52.89 -19.11 -2.72
C GLU A 53 -52.89 -18.02 -3.78
N ARG A 54 -51.69 -17.44 -4.02
CA ARG A 54 -51.47 -16.40 -5.02
C ARG A 54 -50.15 -16.60 -5.72
N SER A 55 -50.16 -16.99 -6.96
CA SER A 55 -48.97 -17.29 -7.76
C SER A 55 -48.16 -16.03 -8.04
N PRO A 56 -46.85 -16.02 -7.68
CA PRO A 56 -45.92 -14.93 -8.06
C PRO A 56 -45.57 -15.01 -9.55
N VAL A 57 -45.05 -13.91 -10.10
CA VAL A 57 -44.55 -13.87 -11.49
C VAL A 57 -43.11 -14.37 -11.60
N LEU A 58 -42.35 -14.33 -10.49
CA LEU A 58 -41.00 -14.82 -10.39
C LEU A 58 -40.66 -15.09 -8.90
N ILE A 59 -39.85 -16.10 -8.65
CA ILE A 59 -39.37 -16.43 -7.29
C ILE A 59 -37.85 -16.27 -7.23
N LEU A 60 -37.38 -15.53 -6.23
CA LEU A 60 -35.97 -15.54 -5.79
C LEU A 60 -35.90 -16.32 -4.49
N SER A 61 -35.03 -17.33 -4.41
CA SER A 61 -34.88 -18.12 -3.20
C SER A 61 -33.41 -18.29 -2.85
N ASP A 62 -33.07 -18.09 -1.57
CA ASP A 62 -31.81 -18.62 -1.06
C ASP A 62 -31.82 -20.16 -1.12
N ILE A 63 -30.64 -20.74 -1.21
CA ILE A 63 -30.46 -22.19 -1.19
C ILE A 63 -30.39 -22.70 0.25
N VAL A 64 -29.60 -22.01 1.11
CA VAL A 64 -29.34 -22.47 2.48
C VAL A 64 -30.41 -21.91 3.42
N MET A 65 -31.44 -22.70 3.67
CA MET A 65 -32.54 -22.32 4.58
C MET A 65 -32.87 -23.47 5.53
N PRO A 66 -33.32 -23.16 6.77
CA PRO A 66 -33.73 -24.19 7.72
C PRO A 66 -35.01 -24.92 7.29
N GLY A 67 -35.05 -26.25 7.50
CA GLY A 67 -36.18 -27.09 7.21
C GLY A 67 -36.24 -27.58 5.77
N MET A 68 -36.66 -26.75 4.81
CA MET A 68 -36.67 -27.03 3.38
C MET A 68 -35.66 -26.13 2.69
N ASP A 69 -34.63 -26.71 2.04
CA ASP A 69 -33.67 -25.94 1.27
C ASP A 69 -34.23 -25.43 -0.07
N GLY A 70 -33.48 -24.48 -0.70
CA GLY A 70 -33.90 -23.87 -1.97
C GLY A 70 -34.00 -24.86 -3.14
N TYR A 71 -33.26 -25.96 -3.13
CA TYR A 71 -33.32 -26.99 -4.15
C TYR A 71 -34.60 -27.81 -4.02
N GLU A 72 -34.92 -28.25 -2.80
CA GLU A 72 -36.14 -28.98 -2.52
C GLU A 72 -37.39 -28.11 -2.81
N PHE A 73 -37.33 -26.85 -2.40
CA PHE A 73 -38.37 -25.87 -2.70
C PHE A 73 -38.58 -25.71 -4.22
N CYS A 74 -37.53 -25.49 -4.99
CA CYS A 74 -37.58 -25.38 -6.44
C CYS A 74 -38.17 -26.66 -7.07
N SER A 75 -37.70 -27.86 -6.66
CA SER A 75 -38.19 -29.13 -7.16
C SER A 75 -39.70 -29.31 -6.92
N LYS A 76 -40.21 -28.94 -5.73
CA LYS A 76 -41.64 -28.98 -5.40
C LYS A 76 -42.45 -28.01 -6.26
N LEU A 77 -41.94 -26.78 -6.47
CA LEU A 77 -42.57 -25.81 -7.36
C LEU A 77 -42.69 -26.36 -8.78
N LYS A 78 -41.58 -26.89 -9.32
CA LYS A 78 -41.53 -27.41 -10.70
C LYS A 78 -42.32 -28.71 -10.91
N ALA A 79 -42.58 -29.48 -9.85
CA ALA A 79 -43.45 -30.65 -9.91
C ALA A 79 -44.93 -30.31 -9.81
N HIS A 80 -45.30 -29.08 -9.37
CA HIS A 80 -46.72 -28.74 -9.18
C HIS A 80 -47.37 -28.20 -10.46
N PRO A 81 -48.56 -28.70 -10.88
CA PRO A 81 -49.18 -28.34 -12.15
C PRO A 81 -49.39 -26.85 -12.40
N ILE A 82 -49.69 -26.07 -11.35
CA ILE A 82 -49.98 -24.63 -11.44
C ILE A 82 -48.71 -23.79 -11.35
N LEU A 83 -47.71 -24.25 -10.57
CA LEU A 83 -46.51 -23.45 -10.21
C LEU A 83 -45.30 -23.75 -11.11
N LYS A 84 -45.31 -24.82 -11.88
CA LYS A 84 -44.16 -25.31 -12.66
C LYS A 84 -43.59 -24.31 -13.66
N ASP A 85 -44.44 -23.44 -14.18
CA ASP A 85 -44.08 -22.46 -15.21
C ASP A 85 -43.58 -21.13 -14.62
N ILE A 86 -43.58 -20.97 -13.29
CA ILE A 86 -43.06 -19.80 -12.63
C ILE A 86 -41.51 -19.86 -12.64
N PRO A 87 -40.83 -18.84 -13.17
CA PRO A 87 -39.37 -18.80 -13.15
C PRO A 87 -38.81 -18.69 -11.73
N VAL A 88 -37.81 -19.51 -11.44
CA VAL A 88 -37.12 -19.57 -10.14
C VAL A 88 -35.65 -19.22 -10.31
N ILE A 89 -35.20 -18.19 -9.61
CA ILE A 89 -33.78 -17.82 -9.46
C ILE A 89 -33.30 -18.31 -8.09
N LEU A 90 -32.27 -19.15 -8.07
CA LEU A 90 -31.62 -19.54 -6.84
C LEU A 90 -30.45 -18.60 -6.52
N LEU A 91 -30.46 -18.01 -5.31
CA LEU A 91 -29.40 -17.19 -4.79
C LEU A 91 -28.44 -18.08 -4.00
N THR A 92 -27.14 -18.05 -4.29
CA THR A 92 -26.22 -19.02 -3.73
C THR A 92 -24.87 -18.41 -3.39
N SER A 93 -24.29 -18.82 -2.27
CA SER A 93 -22.90 -18.52 -1.90
C SER A 93 -21.90 -19.51 -2.50
N LEU A 94 -22.26 -20.15 -3.61
CA LEU A 94 -21.60 -21.28 -4.26
C LEU A 94 -20.10 -21.36 -4.05
N ARG A 95 -19.71 -22.38 -3.26
CA ARG A 95 -18.31 -22.81 -3.13
C ARG A 95 -18.06 -24.14 -3.84
N ASP A 96 -19.12 -24.84 -4.29
CA ASP A 96 -19.01 -26.16 -4.89
C ASP A 96 -19.74 -26.22 -6.26
N PRO A 97 -19.09 -26.69 -7.34
CA PRO A 97 -19.72 -26.97 -8.63
C PRO A 97 -20.92 -27.90 -8.56
N LEU A 98 -20.94 -28.81 -7.58
CA LEU A 98 -22.08 -29.71 -7.35
C LEU A 98 -23.39 -28.98 -7.05
N ASP A 99 -23.32 -27.79 -6.47
CA ASP A 99 -24.52 -27.00 -6.18
C ASP A 99 -25.19 -26.48 -7.46
N ILE A 100 -24.42 -26.18 -8.51
CA ILE A 100 -24.99 -25.85 -9.83
C ILE A 100 -25.71 -27.03 -10.41
N ILE A 101 -25.13 -28.23 -10.34
CA ILE A 101 -25.73 -29.47 -10.84
C ILE A 101 -27.02 -29.77 -10.10
N LYS A 102 -27.05 -29.69 -8.76
CA LYS A 102 -28.26 -29.89 -7.94
C LYS A 102 -29.36 -28.91 -8.32
N GLY A 103 -29.01 -27.65 -8.49
CA GLY A 103 -30.00 -26.65 -8.86
C GLY A 103 -30.56 -26.83 -10.27
N LEU A 104 -29.73 -27.23 -11.24
CA LEU A 104 -30.21 -27.61 -12.58
C LEU A 104 -31.12 -28.85 -12.53
N GLN A 105 -30.80 -29.85 -11.69
CA GLN A 105 -31.65 -31.02 -11.44
C GLN A 105 -32.94 -30.60 -10.76
N ALA A 106 -32.94 -29.61 -9.86
CA ALA A 106 -34.14 -29.07 -9.24
C ALA A 106 -35.03 -28.26 -10.21
N GLY A 107 -34.56 -28.00 -11.43
CA GLY A 107 -35.32 -27.30 -12.47
C GLY A 107 -35.29 -25.77 -12.32
N ALA A 108 -34.32 -25.19 -11.63
CA ALA A 108 -34.15 -23.73 -11.52
C ALA A 108 -33.86 -23.12 -12.91
N ASP A 109 -34.46 -21.96 -13.15
CA ASP A 109 -34.31 -21.24 -14.42
C ASP A 109 -33.06 -20.40 -14.48
N ASN A 110 -32.54 -19.97 -13.31
CA ASN A 110 -31.26 -19.23 -13.20
C ASN A 110 -30.65 -19.36 -11.81
N PHE A 111 -29.35 -19.04 -11.75
CA PHE A 111 -28.54 -18.99 -10.52
C PHE A 111 -27.81 -17.65 -10.42
N ILE A 112 -27.76 -17.08 -9.23
CA ILE A 112 -27.03 -15.88 -8.96
C ILE A 112 -26.14 -16.10 -7.74
N THR A 113 -24.82 -15.94 -7.94
CA THR A 113 -23.83 -16.10 -6.86
C THR A 113 -23.80 -14.87 -5.94
N LYS A 114 -23.81 -15.09 -4.64
CA LYS A 114 -23.58 -14.07 -3.60
C LYS A 114 -22.07 -13.91 -3.36
N PRO A 115 -21.55 -12.66 -3.25
CA PRO A 115 -22.24 -11.37 -3.40
C PRO A 115 -22.54 -11.03 -4.86
N TYR A 116 -23.70 -10.47 -5.14
CA TYR A 116 -24.13 -10.07 -6.47
C TYR A 116 -24.21 -8.54 -6.61
N ASN A 117 -24.06 -8.08 -7.85
CA ASN A 117 -24.28 -6.69 -8.24
C ASN A 117 -25.75 -6.45 -8.51
N ASP A 118 -26.32 -5.35 -8.01
CA ASP A 118 -27.74 -4.99 -8.15
C ASP A 118 -28.16 -4.84 -9.60
N GLN A 119 -27.31 -4.28 -10.47
CA GLN A 119 -27.60 -4.18 -11.92
C GLN A 119 -27.65 -5.56 -12.59
N TYR A 120 -26.82 -6.49 -12.15
CA TYR A 120 -26.82 -7.86 -12.65
C TYR A 120 -28.10 -8.59 -12.25
N LEU A 121 -28.50 -8.51 -10.96
CA LEU A 121 -29.75 -9.08 -10.47
C LEU A 121 -30.94 -8.51 -11.26
N LEU A 122 -31.02 -7.20 -11.45
CA LEU A 122 -32.09 -6.54 -12.21
C LEU A 122 -32.14 -7.04 -13.66
N SER A 123 -31.01 -7.20 -14.32
CA SER A 123 -30.94 -7.69 -15.70
C SER A 123 -31.43 -9.13 -15.83
N GLN A 124 -31.15 -9.99 -14.84
CA GLN A 124 -31.62 -11.38 -14.85
C GLN A 124 -33.12 -11.50 -14.60
N ILE A 125 -33.66 -10.70 -13.67
CA ILE A 125 -35.12 -10.62 -13.44
C ILE A 125 -35.83 -10.17 -14.72
N HIS A 126 -35.36 -9.10 -15.35
CA HIS A 126 -35.94 -8.58 -16.59
C HIS A 126 -35.91 -9.63 -17.74
N TYR A 127 -34.76 -10.30 -17.87
CA TYR A 127 -34.58 -11.34 -18.88
C TYR A 127 -35.60 -12.48 -18.74
N LEU A 128 -35.78 -13.01 -17.52
CA LEU A 128 -36.68 -14.11 -17.26
C LEU A 128 -38.14 -13.72 -17.44
N LEU A 129 -38.56 -12.54 -17.01
CA LEU A 129 -39.90 -12.04 -17.18
C LEU A 129 -40.27 -11.83 -18.66
N THR A 130 -39.32 -11.26 -19.45
CA THR A 130 -39.56 -11.00 -20.88
C THR A 130 -39.59 -12.29 -21.73
N ASN A 131 -38.73 -13.28 -21.41
CA ASN A 131 -38.67 -14.51 -22.18
C ASN A 131 -39.77 -15.51 -21.83
N ASN A 132 -40.37 -15.43 -20.65
CA ASN A 132 -41.50 -16.26 -20.27
C ASN A 132 -42.77 -15.94 -21.08
N GLU A 133 -42.88 -14.70 -21.62
CA GLU A 133 -43.97 -14.31 -22.54
C GLU A 133 -43.75 -14.86 -23.96
N ILE A 134 -42.49 -15.03 -24.40
CA ILE A 134 -42.12 -15.49 -25.75
C ILE A 134 -42.14 -17.02 -25.88
N GLY A 135 -41.89 -17.76 -24.79
CA GLY A 135 -41.78 -19.22 -24.78
C GLY A 135 -43.07 -19.99 -24.99
N LYS A 136 -44.23 -19.33 -25.14
CA LYS A 136 -45.54 -19.97 -25.41
C LYS A 136 -45.85 -20.25 -26.88
N SER A 137 -44.95 -19.86 -27.82
CA SER A 137 -45.09 -20.17 -29.25
C SER A 137 -43.98 -21.12 -29.67
N GLY A 138 -44.36 -22.38 -29.83
CA GLY A 138 -43.45 -23.48 -30.14
C GLY A 138 -42.76 -23.40 -31.49
N SER A 139 -41.51 -23.83 -31.49
CA SER A 139 -40.95 -24.81 -32.47
C SER A 139 -39.46 -24.99 -32.14
N ALA A 140 -39.02 -26.22 -32.21
CA ALA A 140 -37.73 -26.70 -31.82
C ALA A 140 -36.61 -26.27 -32.78
N GLU A 141 -35.92 -25.22 -32.45
CA GLU A 141 -34.50 -25.07 -32.80
C GLU A 141 -33.75 -24.74 -31.52
N ASN A 142 -32.73 -25.56 -31.17
CA ASN A 142 -31.93 -25.46 -29.97
C ASN A 142 -31.00 -24.22 -30.00
N VAL A 143 -31.60 -23.03 -30.09
CA VAL A 143 -30.88 -21.77 -30.04
C VAL A 143 -30.94 -21.29 -28.60
N ILE A 144 -29.79 -21.29 -27.90
CA ILE A 144 -29.64 -20.74 -26.55
C ILE A 144 -29.09 -19.33 -26.68
N VAL A 145 -29.83 -18.36 -26.14
CA VAL A 145 -29.41 -16.97 -26.10
C VAL A 145 -28.85 -16.68 -24.71
N ILE A 146 -27.56 -16.29 -24.63
CA ILE A 146 -26.90 -15.93 -23.41
C ILE A 146 -26.66 -14.42 -23.38
N MET A 147 -26.95 -13.78 -22.23
CA MET A 147 -26.56 -12.43 -21.95
C MET A 147 -25.28 -12.45 -21.09
N PHE A 148 -24.16 -11.91 -21.61
CA PHE A 148 -22.92 -11.78 -20.87
C PHE A 148 -22.39 -10.35 -20.97
N ARG A 149 -22.16 -9.70 -19.80
CA ARG A 149 -21.72 -8.30 -19.71
C ARG A 149 -22.58 -7.33 -20.55
N GLY A 150 -23.90 -7.51 -20.54
CA GLY A 150 -24.84 -6.65 -21.27
C GLY A 150 -24.92 -6.90 -22.79
N LYS A 151 -24.24 -7.90 -23.34
CA LYS A 151 -24.28 -8.30 -24.75
C LYS A 151 -25.03 -9.63 -24.92
N LYS A 152 -25.84 -9.68 -25.97
CA LYS A 152 -26.63 -10.87 -26.34
C LYS A 152 -25.78 -11.77 -27.25
N TYR A 153 -25.63 -13.05 -26.87
CA TYR A 153 -24.96 -14.08 -27.67
C TYR A 153 -25.92 -15.19 -28.00
N THR A 154 -25.93 -15.61 -29.25
CA THR A 154 -26.73 -16.74 -29.72
C THR A 154 -25.79 -17.93 -29.88
N ILE A 155 -26.06 -19.04 -29.18
CA ILE A 155 -25.23 -20.24 -29.19
C ILE A 155 -26.00 -21.41 -29.73
N ASN A 156 -25.49 -22.00 -30.82
CA ASN A 156 -25.97 -23.25 -31.41
C ASN A 156 -25.10 -24.40 -30.87
N SER A 157 -25.40 -24.87 -29.65
CA SER A 157 -24.62 -25.93 -29.01
C SER A 157 -25.49 -26.78 -28.09
N ALA A 158 -25.14 -28.05 -27.94
CA ALA A 158 -25.83 -28.93 -27.01
C ALA A 158 -25.71 -28.40 -25.57
N LYS A 159 -26.82 -28.39 -24.82
CA LYS A 159 -26.89 -27.94 -23.41
C LYS A 159 -25.74 -28.50 -22.55
N LYS A 160 -25.31 -29.74 -22.84
CA LYS A 160 -24.21 -30.40 -22.14
C LYS A 160 -22.85 -29.69 -22.32
N GLN A 161 -22.53 -29.25 -23.55
CA GLN A 161 -21.23 -28.56 -23.82
C GLN A 161 -21.16 -27.21 -23.13
N ILE A 162 -22.26 -26.49 -23.01
CA ILE A 162 -22.31 -25.20 -22.30
C ILE A 162 -22.14 -25.43 -20.81
N LEU A 163 -22.77 -26.48 -20.27
CA LEU A 163 -22.62 -26.85 -18.86
C LEU A 163 -21.18 -27.27 -18.53
N ASP A 164 -20.57 -28.11 -19.36
CA ASP A 164 -19.20 -28.56 -19.18
C ASP A 164 -18.21 -27.37 -19.22
N LEU A 165 -18.42 -26.40 -20.10
CA LEU A 165 -17.64 -25.18 -20.18
C LEU A 165 -17.83 -24.29 -18.93
N LEU A 166 -19.07 -24.10 -18.48
CA LEU A 166 -19.38 -23.30 -17.29
C LEU A 166 -18.78 -23.92 -16.03
N LEU A 167 -18.85 -25.23 -15.88
CA LEU A 167 -18.24 -25.97 -14.76
C LEU A 167 -16.72 -25.81 -14.77
N SER A 168 -16.08 -25.98 -15.92
CA SER A 168 -14.62 -25.84 -16.03
C SER A 168 -14.13 -24.41 -15.69
N VAL A 169 -14.86 -23.38 -16.17
CA VAL A 169 -14.54 -21.97 -15.85
C VAL A 169 -14.77 -21.69 -14.37
N TYR A 170 -15.83 -22.25 -13.79
CA TYR A 170 -16.13 -22.09 -12.37
C TYR A 170 -15.07 -22.75 -11.49
N GLU A 171 -14.68 -24.00 -11.78
CA GLU A 171 -13.61 -24.70 -11.07
C GLU A 171 -12.30 -23.90 -11.11
N ALA A 172 -11.93 -23.39 -12.29
CA ALA A 172 -10.75 -22.54 -12.43
C ALA A 172 -10.86 -21.24 -11.62
N ALA A 173 -12.04 -20.62 -11.55
CA ALA A 173 -12.27 -19.41 -10.77
C ALA A 173 -12.19 -19.66 -9.26
N VAL A 174 -12.75 -20.78 -8.78
CA VAL A 174 -12.65 -21.19 -7.36
C VAL A 174 -11.19 -21.46 -6.97
N GLN A 175 -10.48 -22.24 -7.78
CA GLN A 175 -9.08 -22.54 -7.53
C GLN A 175 -8.23 -21.26 -7.47
N ARG A 176 -8.46 -20.31 -8.41
CA ARG A 176 -7.76 -19.03 -8.43
C ARG A 176 -8.06 -18.17 -7.19
N ASN A 177 -9.32 -18.21 -6.73
CA ASN A 177 -9.73 -17.48 -5.51
C ASN A 177 -9.06 -18.06 -4.27
N ASP A 178 -8.96 -19.38 -4.15
CA ASP A 178 -8.30 -20.06 -3.03
C ASP A 178 -6.78 -19.76 -3.02
N GLU A 179 -6.15 -19.75 -4.20
CA GLU A 179 -4.74 -19.34 -4.35
C GLU A 179 -4.53 -17.87 -3.90
N LEU A 180 -5.44 -16.96 -4.28
CA LEU A 180 -5.36 -15.55 -3.88
C LEU A 180 -5.50 -15.39 -2.36
N ILE A 181 -6.47 -16.05 -1.74
CA ILE A 181 -6.67 -16.03 -0.28
C ILE A 181 -5.43 -16.57 0.44
N SER A 182 -4.89 -17.70 -0.02
CA SER A 182 -3.68 -18.29 0.56
C SER A 182 -2.45 -17.37 0.42
N THR A 183 -2.30 -16.73 -0.75
CA THR A 183 -1.20 -15.81 -1.02
C THR A 183 -1.33 -14.53 -0.18
N GLN A 184 -2.54 -14.01 -0.04
CA GLN A 184 -2.80 -12.85 0.82
C GLN A 184 -2.46 -13.15 2.28
N ALA A 185 -2.89 -14.28 2.82
CA ALA A 185 -2.58 -14.68 4.19
C ALA A 185 -1.07 -14.83 4.42
N LYS A 186 -0.33 -15.40 3.45
CA LYS A 186 1.14 -15.50 3.52
C LYS A 186 1.81 -14.12 3.49
N LEU A 187 1.29 -13.20 2.68
CA LEU A 187 1.81 -11.84 2.59
C LEU A 187 1.57 -11.07 3.89
N GLU A 188 0.39 -11.20 4.48
CA GLU A 188 0.05 -10.59 5.76
C GLU A 188 0.96 -11.12 6.89
N ALA A 189 1.12 -12.44 7.00
CA ALA A 189 2.03 -13.05 7.98
C ALA A 189 3.51 -12.63 7.77
N SER A 190 3.96 -12.55 6.51
CA SER A 190 5.32 -12.07 6.20
C SER A 190 5.51 -10.60 6.56
N ASN A 191 4.49 -9.77 6.36
CA ASN A 191 4.53 -8.36 6.72
C ASN A 191 4.57 -8.16 8.24
N GLU A 192 3.79 -8.94 9.01
CA GLU A 192 3.83 -8.94 10.47
C GLU A 192 5.22 -9.33 11.00
N ASN A 193 5.81 -10.41 10.47
CA ASN A 193 7.16 -10.82 10.85
C ASN A 193 8.22 -9.74 10.53
N LEU A 194 8.10 -9.05 9.39
CA LEU A 194 9.00 -7.95 9.04
C LEU A 194 8.87 -6.76 9.98
N ILE A 195 7.65 -6.43 10.39
CA ILE A 195 7.37 -5.37 11.36
C ILE A 195 8.00 -5.76 12.72
N GLU A 196 7.79 -6.98 13.19
CA GLU A 196 8.35 -7.47 14.45
C GLU A 196 9.89 -7.47 14.45
N ALA A 197 10.52 -8.05 13.42
CA ALA A 197 11.98 -8.04 13.27
C ALA A 197 12.56 -6.62 13.21
N ASN A 198 11.86 -5.69 12.58
CA ASN A 198 12.26 -4.29 12.55
C ASN A 198 12.15 -3.64 13.95
N HIS A 199 11.10 -3.98 14.72
CA HIS A 199 10.94 -3.53 16.10
C HIS A 199 12.08 -4.06 17.01
N GLU A 200 12.42 -5.34 16.89
CA GLU A 200 13.52 -5.93 17.65
C GLU A 200 14.88 -5.30 17.31
N LEU A 201 15.18 -5.09 16.04
CA LEU A 201 16.42 -4.47 15.59
C LEU A 201 16.59 -3.05 16.16
N GLU A 202 15.51 -2.29 16.26
CA GLU A 202 15.55 -0.94 16.80
C GLU A 202 15.67 -0.92 18.32
N ALA A 203 14.95 -1.77 19.03
CA ALA A 203 15.11 -1.93 20.48
C ALA A 203 16.56 -2.33 20.82
N PHE A 204 17.12 -3.27 20.05
CA PHE A 204 18.53 -3.65 20.15
C PHE A 204 19.46 -2.47 19.89
N SER A 205 19.27 -1.72 18.80
CA SER A 205 20.08 -0.57 18.45
C SER A 205 20.05 0.52 19.55
N PHE A 206 18.88 0.75 20.15
CA PHE A 206 18.73 1.70 21.26
C PHE A 206 19.49 1.24 22.49
N THR A 207 19.31 -0.01 22.92
CA THR A 207 19.95 -0.57 24.11
C THR A 207 21.46 -0.59 23.97
N VAL A 208 21.97 -1.11 22.85
CA VAL A 208 23.42 -1.14 22.57
C VAL A 208 24.03 0.26 22.55
N SER A 209 23.33 1.22 21.96
CA SER A 209 23.83 2.60 21.90
C SER A 209 23.91 3.27 23.28
N HIS A 210 22.91 3.02 24.14
CA HIS A 210 22.93 3.49 25.52
C HIS A 210 24.09 2.86 26.31
N ASP A 211 24.25 1.56 26.19
CA ASP A 211 25.24 0.79 26.95
C ASP A 211 26.69 1.08 26.47
N LEU A 212 26.87 1.44 25.21
CA LEU A 212 28.16 1.92 24.70
C LEU A 212 28.47 3.36 25.08
N ARG A 213 27.47 4.23 25.21
CA ARG A 213 27.69 5.66 25.58
C ARG A 213 28.22 5.80 26.99
N ASN A 214 27.77 4.99 27.94
CA ASN A 214 28.15 5.07 29.34
C ASN A 214 29.66 4.85 29.54
N PRO A 215 30.28 3.75 29.09
CA PRO A 215 31.74 3.57 29.22
C PRO A 215 32.54 4.59 28.44
N LEU A 216 32.05 5.07 27.27
CA LEU A 216 32.73 6.14 26.52
C LEU A 216 32.78 7.46 27.28
N ASN A 217 31.67 7.83 27.95
CA ASN A 217 31.68 9.04 28.80
C ASN A 217 32.67 8.93 29.96
N VAL A 218 32.83 7.75 30.55
CA VAL A 218 33.82 7.48 31.61
C VAL A 218 35.23 7.66 31.06
N VAL A 219 35.57 7.06 29.92
CA VAL A 219 36.90 7.17 29.30
C VAL A 219 37.16 8.62 28.90
N SER A 220 36.18 9.33 28.32
CA SER A 220 36.32 10.75 27.96
C SER A 220 36.56 11.60 29.20
N GLY A 221 35.80 11.39 30.29
CA GLY A 221 35.94 12.15 31.52
C GLY A 221 37.30 11.99 32.17
N TYR A 222 37.79 10.76 32.31
CA TYR A 222 39.13 10.53 32.85
C TYR A 222 40.24 11.07 31.96
N SER A 223 40.10 10.96 30.65
CA SER A 223 41.10 11.57 29.72
C SER A 223 41.17 13.09 29.83
N GLN A 224 40.01 13.75 30.01
CA GLN A 224 39.92 15.20 30.22
C GLN A 224 40.55 15.63 31.56
N ILE A 225 40.27 14.87 32.64
CA ILE A 225 40.87 15.13 33.95
C ILE A 225 42.41 15.00 33.88
N LEU A 226 42.90 13.92 33.25
CA LEU A 226 44.33 13.71 33.09
C LEU A 226 45.01 14.82 32.28
N GLU A 227 44.38 15.30 31.21
CA GLU A 227 44.90 16.40 30.41
C GLU A 227 44.86 17.74 31.18
N LYS A 228 43.76 18.03 31.88
CA LYS A 228 43.56 19.32 32.55
C LYS A 228 44.36 19.44 33.85
N ASP A 229 44.29 18.41 34.70
CA ASP A 229 44.77 18.50 36.08
C ASP A 229 46.16 17.88 36.28
N TYR A 230 46.62 17.03 35.35
CA TYR A 230 47.89 16.30 35.45
C TYR A 230 48.85 16.53 34.27
N SER A 231 48.51 17.45 33.33
CA SER A 231 49.36 17.74 32.16
C SER A 231 50.78 18.12 32.50
N PHE A 232 51.01 18.76 33.66
CA PHE A 232 52.35 19.15 34.13
C PHE A 232 53.23 17.97 34.56
N CYS A 233 52.63 16.78 34.81
CA CYS A 233 53.34 15.55 35.17
C CYS A 233 53.55 14.63 33.98
N LEU A 234 52.96 14.94 32.81
CA LEU A 234 52.98 14.10 31.62
C LEU A 234 54.04 14.61 30.66
N ASP A 235 54.75 13.68 30.04
CA ASP A 235 55.61 14.02 28.91
C ASP A 235 54.79 14.38 27.65
N PRO A 236 55.42 15.02 26.65
CA PRO A 236 54.72 15.42 25.44
C PRO A 236 54.10 14.25 24.66
N GLU A 237 54.66 13.06 24.76
CA GLU A 237 54.13 11.84 24.09
C GLU A 237 52.86 11.34 24.79
N ALA A 238 52.85 11.33 26.13
CA ALA A 238 51.67 10.99 26.92
C ALA A 238 50.49 11.94 26.66
N VAL A 239 50.73 13.24 26.51
CA VAL A 239 49.71 14.22 26.13
C VAL A 239 49.14 13.91 24.75
N GLN A 240 49.97 13.56 23.77
CA GLN A 240 49.49 13.14 22.45
C GLN A 240 48.63 11.88 22.51
N PHE A 241 48.95 10.91 23.36
CA PHE A 241 48.10 9.72 23.55
C PHE A 241 46.76 10.10 24.15
N LEU A 242 46.67 10.97 25.13
CA LEU A 242 45.42 11.47 25.69
C LEU A 242 44.56 12.16 24.64
N GLN A 243 45.14 13.00 23.81
CA GLN A 243 44.44 13.68 22.72
C GLN A 243 43.90 12.67 21.67
N ARG A 244 44.66 11.62 21.38
CA ARG A 244 44.22 10.55 20.51
C ARG A 244 43.03 9.75 21.11
N ILE A 245 43.08 9.48 22.42
CA ILE A 245 42.00 8.80 23.14
C ILE A 245 40.74 9.69 23.12
N GLN A 246 40.84 10.97 23.43
CA GLN A 246 39.73 11.91 23.38
C GLN A 246 39.11 12.00 21.98
N LYS A 247 39.94 12.11 20.95
CA LYS A 247 39.46 12.12 19.55
C LYS A 247 38.76 10.84 19.16
N ALA A 248 39.23 9.69 19.64
CA ALA A 248 38.58 8.40 19.39
C ALA A 248 37.24 8.29 20.13
N THR A 249 37.15 8.71 21.38
CA THR A 249 35.88 8.69 22.16
C THR A 249 34.84 9.62 21.57
N ILE A 250 35.20 10.83 21.13
CA ILE A 250 34.29 11.75 20.44
C ILE A 250 33.78 11.12 19.12
N SER A 251 34.68 10.50 18.36
CA SER A 251 34.29 9.82 17.11
C SER A 251 33.33 8.65 17.34
N MET A 252 33.56 7.86 18.40
CA MET A 252 32.65 6.75 18.76
C MET A 252 31.31 7.26 19.26
N ALA A 253 31.26 8.31 20.08
CA ALA A 253 30.02 8.93 20.53
C ALA A 253 29.18 9.40 19.33
N LYS A 254 29.82 10.03 18.34
CA LYS A 254 29.14 10.46 17.10
C LYS A 254 28.63 9.28 16.27
N LEU A 255 29.40 8.20 16.15
CA LEU A 255 28.94 6.98 15.47
C LEU A 255 27.69 6.38 16.10
N ILE A 256 27.64 6.34 17.43
CA ILE A 256 26.50 5.85 18.19
C ILE A 256 25.26 6.73 17.96
N GLU A 257 25.45 8.05 17.96
CA GLU A 257 24.37 9.00 17.70
C GLU A 257 23.83 8.89 16.27
N ASP A 258 24.73 8.83 15.29
CA ASP A 258 24.36 8.66 13.88
C ASP A 258 23.60 7.34 13.66
N LEU A 259 23.99 6.25 14.33
CA LEU A 259 23.31 4.96 14.29
C LEU A 259 21.89 5.04 14.88
N LEU A 260 21.72 5.74 16.02
CA LEU A 260 20.41 5.97 16.63
C LEU A 260 19.50 6.81 15.74
N ASN A 261 20.04 7.87 15.15
CA ASN A 261 19.29 8.75 14.25
C ASN A 261 18.88 7.99 12.98
N PHE A 262 19.76 7.15 12.43
CA PHE A 262 19.44 6.26 11.32
C PHE A 262 18.32 5.28 11.69
N SER A 263 18.38 4.63 12.86
CA SER A 263 17.35 3.73 13.35
C SER A 263 16.01 4.45 13.50
N ARG A 264 15.97 5.61 14.16
CA ARG A 264 14.75 6.40 14.43
C ARG A 264 14.10 7.01 13.19
N SER A 265 14.89 7.37 12.18
CA SER A 265 14.38 8.01 10.95
C SER A 265 13.35 7.19 10.18
N GLY A 266 13.13 5.93 10.55
CA GLY A 266 12.17 5.00 9.92
C GLY A 266 10.74 5.04 10.44
N ARG A 267 10.44 5.60 11.62
CA ARG A 267 9.20 5.29 12.37
C ARG A 267 8.15 6.37 12.54
N THR A 268 8.55 7.61 12.73
CA THR A 268 7.60 8.67 13.09
C THR A 268 6.67 8.93 11.92
N GLU A 269 5.35 8.95 12.10
CA GLU A 269 4.45 9.42 11.04
C GLU A 269 4.96 10.74 10.51
N LEU A 270 5.10 10.84 9.17
CA LEU A 270 5.59 12.05 8.53
C LEU A 270 4.63 13.20 8.80
N GLN A 271 5.08 14.18 9.53
CA GLN A 271 4.36 15.45 9.71
C GLN A 271 4.71 16.39 8.55
N SER A 272 4.19 16.06 7.36
CA SER A 272 4.45 16.86 6.17
C SER A 272 3.75 18.21 6.27
N LYS A 273 4.53 19.29 6.14
CA LYS A 273 4.06 20.66 6.06
C LYS A 273 4.93 21.45 5.09
N ARG A 274 4.42 22.58 4.63
CA ARG A 274 5.22 23.48 3.79
C ARG A 274 6.35 24.08 4.63
N ILE A 275 7.60 23.86 4.21
CA ILE A 275 8.83 24.32 4.87
C ILE A 275 9.64 25.21 3.94
N ASP A 276 10.34 26.19 4.50
CA ASP A 276 11.31 27.02 3.79
C ASP A 276 12.70 26.38 3.92
N LEU A 277 13.17 25.76 2.83
CA LEU A 277 14.48 25.13 2.76
C LEU A 277 15.62 26.16 2.69
N SER A 278 15.35 27.37 2.20
CA SER A 278 16.36 28.44 2.16
C SER A 278 16.67 28.95 3.58
N GLU A 279 15.64 29.15 4.40
CA GLU A 279 15.81 29.53 5.81
C GLU A 279 16.51 28.42 6.60
N MET A 280 16.05 27.17 6.42
CA MET A 280 16.68 26.01 7.07
C MET A 280 18.17 25.88 6.73
N ALA A 281 18.53 26.04 5.44
CA ALA A 281 19.93 25.99 5.00
C ALA A 281 20.76 27.12 5.61
N ARG A 282 20.22 28.35 5.72
CA ARG A 282 20.93 29.46 6.38
C ARG A 282 21.23 29.19 7.86
N ASN A 283 20.27 28.58 8.56
CA ASN A 283 20.44 28.18 9.96
C ASN A 283 21.56 27.16 10.11
N VAL A 284 21.53 26.11 9.28
CA VAL A 284 22.58 25.07 9.27
C VAL A 284 23.97 25.67 8.93
N VAL A 285 24.02 26.57 7.96
CA VAL A 285 25.30 27.27 7.63
C VAL A 285 25.82 28.06 8.80
N SER A 286 24.97 28.83 9.51
CA SER A 286 25.33 29.58 10.70
C SER A 286 25.90 28.69 11.81
N ASP A 287 25.32 27.51 12.01
CA ASP A 287 25.78 26.51 12.97
C ASP A 287 27.16 25.96 12.57
N ILE A 288 27.36 25.62 11.29
CA ILE A 288 28.65 25.16 10.76
C ILE A 288 29.75 26.22 10.91
N GLU A 289 29.48 27.46 10.55
CA GLU A 289 30.43 28.56 10.66
C GLU A 289 30.82 28.84 12.13
N SER A 290 29.86 28.74 13.05
CA SER A 290 30.11 28.89 14.49
C SER A 290 30.97 27.77 15.04
N GLN A 291 30.80 26.55 14.53
CA GLN A 291 31.56 25.37 14.99
C GLN A 291 32.99 25.32 14.44
N TYR A 292 33.23 25.91 13.25
CA TYR A 292 34.50 25.86 12.54
C TYR A 292 34.96 27.27 12.06
N PRO A 293 35.28 28.20 12.95
CA PRO A 293 35.50 29.61 12.59
C PRO A 293 36.78 29.85 11.75
N GLU A 294 37.70 28.88 11.72
CA GLU A 294 38.95 28.98 10.96
C GLU A 294 38.78 28.69 9.47
N HIS A 295 37.69 28.06 9.09
CA HIS A 295 37.45 27.61 7.71
C HIS A 295 36.39 28.50 7.04
N LYS A 296 36.76 29.29 6.06
CA LYS A 296 35.86 30.24 5.39
C LYS A 296 35.43 29.72 4.04
N ALA A 297 34.27 29.04 4.00
CA ALA A 297 33.61 28.70 2.76
C ALA A 297 32.61 29.80 2.35
N LYS A 298 32.43 30.00 1.04
CA LYS A 298 31.40 30.88 0.50
C LYS A 298 30.14 30.05 0.22
N PHE A 299 29.02 30.43 0.84
CA PHE A 299 27.73 29.78 0.64
C PHE A 299 26.83 30.60 -0.28
N PHE A 300 26.25 29.96 -1.27
CA PHE A 300 25.28 30.53 -2.21
C PHE A 300 23.98 29.76 -2.08
N ILE A 301 23.01 30.33 -1.36
CA ILE A 301 21.71 29.72 -1.12
C ILE A 301 20.68 30.45 -1.97
N GLN A 302 20.02 29.73 -2.87
CA GLN A 302 18.92 30.29 -3.68
C GLN A 302 17.73 30.63 -2.77
N GLU A 303 17.15 31.80 -2.95
CA GLU A 303 15.98 32.23 -2.19
C GLU A 303 14.69 31.55 -2.66
N GLY A 304 13.72 31.39 -1.72
CA GLY A 304 12.39 30.89 -2.01
C GLY A 304 12.32 29.39 -2.31
N LEU A 305 13.31 28.61 -1.84
CA LEU A 305 13.25 27.14 -1.91
C LEU A 305 12.24 26.65 -0.88
N ALA A 306 11.13 26.10 -1.34
CA ALA A 306 10.11 25.54 -0.48
C ALA A 306 9.71 24.12 -0.93
N ALA A 307 9.36 23.28 0.03
CA ALA A 307 8.86 21.92 -0.19
C ALA A 307 7.82 21.54 0.86
N GLU A 308 7.01 20.52 0.58
CA GLU A 308 6.17 19.86 1.57
C GLU A 308 6.91 18.64 2.12
N ALA A 309 7.29 18.70 3.39
CA ALA A 309 8.05 17.65 4.04
C ALA A 309 8.01 17.79 5.58
N ASP A 310 8.50 16.78 6.28
CA ASP A 310 8.73 16.84 7.72
C ASP A 310 9.95 17.72 8.02
N ALA A 311 9.75 18.81 8.77
CA ALA A 311 10.77 19.81 9.04
C ALA A 311 11.97 19.24 9.81
N ASN A 312 11.74 18.33 10.77
CA ASN A 312 12.81 17.77 11.60
C ASN A 312 13.67 16.81 10.77
N LEU A 313 13.04 15.97 9.97
CA LEU A 313 13.75 15.04 9.09
C LEU A 313 14.49 15.76 7.97
N MET A 314 13.91 16.81 7.39
CA MET A 314 14.58 17.60 6.37
C MET A 314 15.75 18.41 6.93
N HIS A 315 15.67 18.87 8.18
CA HIS A 315 16.82 19.47 8.86
C HIS A 315 18.01 18.50 8.92
N VAL A 316 17.75 17.22 9.25
CA VAL A 316 18.79 16.17 9.24
C VAL A 316 19.39 15.97 7.84
N VAL A 317 18.55 16.03 6.78
CA VAL A 317 19.04 15.93 5.38
C VAL A 317 19.95 17.09 5.03
N ILE A 318 19.50 18.32 5.29
CA ILE A 318 20.23 19.56 4.96
C ILE A 318 21.54 19.62 5.74
N ASP A 319 21.52 19.32 7.05
CA ASP A 319 22.71 19.28 7.89
C ASP A 319 23.74 18.26 7.37
N ASN A 320 23.35 17.04 7.09
CA ASN A 320 24.26 16.02 6.55
C ASN A 320 24.89 16.42 5.21
N LEU A 321 24.10 16.99 4.29
CA LEU A 321 24.60 17.35 2.98
C LEU A 321 25.52 18.59 3.03
N PHE A 322 25.16 19.62 3.82
CA PHE A 322 26.01 20.81 3.99
C PHE A 322 27.29 20.51 4.79
N SER A 323 27.20 19.72 5.86
CA SER A 323 28.37 19.27 6.62
C SER A 323 29.34 18.46 5.75
N ASN A 324 28.81 17.60 4.83
CA ASN A 324 29.66 16.91 3.88
C ASN A 324 30.30 17.86 2.87
N ALA A 325 29.53 18.76 2.25
CA ALA A 325 30.05 19.75 1.30
C ALA A 325 31.14 20.62 1.93
N TYR A 326 30.92 21.10 3.14
CA TYR A 326 31.88 21.91 3.90
C TYR A 326 33.16 21.13 4.21
N LYS A 327 33.04 19.93 4.73
CA LYS A 327 34.14 19.03 5.08
C LYS A 327 35.01 18.68 3.86
N TYR A 328 34.43 18.32 2.75
CA TYR A 328 35.18 17.87 1.56
C TYR A 328 35.73 19.02 0.73
N SER A 329 35.22 20.23 0.90
CA SER A 329 35.83 21.47 0.33
C SER A 329 36.94 22.08 1.20
N GLY A 330 37.16 21.56 2.40
CA GLY A 330 38.09 22.15 3.36
C GLY A 330 39.56 22.24 2.95
N LYS A 331 39.97 21.55 1.90
CA LYS A 331 41.34 21.60 1.36
C LYS A 331 41.49 22.52 0.15
N VAL A 332 40.40 23.13 -0.32
CA VAL A 332 40.39 24.02 -1.48
C VAL A 332 40.69 25.45 -1.03
N GLU A 333 41.47 26.19 -1.80
CA GLU A 333 41.86 27.57 -1.48
C GLU A 333 40.66 28.53 -1.40
N ASN A 334 39.64 28.34 -2.26
CA ASN A 334 38.41 29.09 -2.30
C ASN A 334 37.19 28.15 -2.29
N PRO A 335 36.78 27.66 -1.13
CA PRO A 335 35.69 26.73 -1.03
C PRO A 335 34.33 27.42 -1.33
N GLU A 336 33.57 26.88 -2.26
CA GLU A 336 32.24 27.35 -2.64
C GLU A 336 31.21 26.22 -2.50
N ILE A 337 30.08 26.52 -1.84
CA ILE A 337 28.97 25.60 -1.65
C ILE A 337 27.69 26.26 -2.15
N LYS A 338 26.98 25.61 -3.08
CA LYS A 338 25.77 26.15 -3.73
C LYS A 338 24.58 25.27 -3.44
N PHE A 339 23.49 25.85 -2.96
CA PHE A 339 22.21 25.19 -2.77
C PHE A 339 21.13 25.82 -3.64
N GLY A 340 20.44 25.03 -4.42
CA GLY A 340 19.43 25.52 -5.34
C GLY A 340 18.44 24.44 -5.76
N LYS A 341 17.51 24.83 -6.65
CA LYS A 341 16.60 23.92 -7.30
C LYS A 341 16.68 24.02 -8.79
N PHE A 342 16.34 22.94 -9.49
CA PHE A 342 16.08 22.93 -10.91
C PHE A 342 14.79 22.18 -11.21
N VAL A 343 14.17 22.51 -12.35
CA VAL A 343 12.93 21.86 -12.74
C VAL A 343 13.27 20.58 -13.50
N ALA A 344 12.98 19.44 -12.91
CA ALA A 344 13.02 18.14 -13.57
C ALA A 344 11.62 17.50 -13.54
N ASN A 345 11.27 16.80 -14.58
CA ASN A 345 9.98 16.10 -14.65
C ASN A 345 10.15 14.66 -14.10
N PRO A 346 9.34 14.19 -13.10
CA PRO A 346 8.30 14.90 -12.34
C PRO A 346 8.80 15.29 -10.92
N GLY A 347 8.77 16.56 -10.56
CA GLY A 347 8.95 16.99 -9.17
C GLY A 347 9.92 18.16 -8.95
N ASN A 348 9.97 18.64 -7.71
CA ASN A 348 10.97 19.60 -7.27
C ASN A 348 12.29 18.87 -7.00
N CYS A 349 13.32 19.16 -7.77
CA CYS A 349 14.67 18.66 -7.56
C CYS A 349 15.54 19.73 -6.96
N PHE A 350 16.19 19.42 -5.85
CA PHE A 350 17.14 20.28 -5.14
C PHE A 350 18.55 19.73 -5.29
N PHE A 351 19.53 20.59 -5.25
CA PHE A 351 20.92 20.20 -5.32
C PHE A 351 21.79 20.97 -4.33
N ILE A 352 22.78 20.30 -3.76
CA ILE A 352 23.89 20.90 -3.02
C ILE A 352 25.17 20.56 -3.76
N LYS A 353 25.89 21.59 -4.21
CA LYS A 353 27.12 21.47 -4.99
C LYS A 353 28.29 22.09 -4.25
N ASP A 354 29.38 21.37 -4.15
CA ASP A 354 30.65 21.84 -3.66
C ASP A 354 31.74 21.81 -4.77
N ASN A 355 32.83 22.52 -4.56
CA ASN A 355 34.01 22.46 -5.41
C ASN A 355 35.19 21.74 -4.70
N GLY A 356 34.87 20.77 -3.84
CA GLY A 356 35.81 20.05 -2.98
C GLY A 356 36.57 18.94 -3.70
N ALA A 357 37.03 17.94 -2.91
CA ALA A 357 37.84 16.83 -3.39
C ALA A 357 37.15 15.94 -4.44
N GLY A 358 35.82 15.92 -4.49
CA GLY A 358 35.06 15.01 -5.36
C GLY A 358 35.35 13.54 -5.03
N PHE A 359 34.80 12.66 -5.87
CA PHE A 359 35.02 11.20 -5.78
C PHE A 359 34.81 10.51 -7.13
N ASP A 360 35.29 9.27 -7.23
CA ASP A 360 35.16 8.43 -8.44
C ASP A 360 33.76 7.84 -8.53
N MET A 361 33.01 8.17 -9.60
CA MET A 361 31.67 7.67 -9.86
C MET A 361 31.59 6.15 -10.10
N SER A 362 32.70 5.49 -10.43
CA SER A 362 32.71 4.02 -10.57
C SER A 362 32.40 3.29 -9.26
N LYS A 363 32.52 4.00 -8.12
CA LYS A 363 32.22 3.50 -6.78
C LYS A 363 30.95 4.09 -6.17
N ALA A 364 30.18 4.84 -6.96
CA ALA A 364 29.00 5.58 -6.48
C ALA A 364 27.83 4.68 -6.07
N ASP A 365 27.74 3.45 -6.58
CA ASP A 365 26.66 2.51 -6.27
C ASP A 365 26.47 2.26 -4.77
N LYS A 366 27.58 2.30 -4.01
CA LYS A 366 27.58 2.10 -2.55
C LYS A 366 27.64 3.39 -1.73
N LEU A 367 27.55 4.54 -2.38
CA LEU A 367 27.71 5.84 -1.73
C LEU A 367 26.69 6.08 -0.60
N PHE A 368 25.48 5.58 -0.79
CA PHE A 368 24.37 5.70 0.14
C PHE A 368 24.17 4.46 1.03
N ASP A 369 25.11 3.48 0.98
CA ASP A 369 25.05 2.32 1.85
C ASP A 369 25.60 2.68 3.24
N PRO A 370 25.01 2.17 4.33
CA PRO A 370 25.49 2.42 5.68
C PRO A 370 26.96 1.97 5.86
N PHE A 371 27.74 2.77 6.58
CA PHE A 371 29.16 2.50 6.90
C PHE A 371 30.10 2.47 5.69
N HIS A 372 29.62 2.79 4.49
CA HIS A 372 30.48 2.91 3.30
C HIS A 372 31.10 4.30 3.20
N ARG A 373 32.38 4.35 2.80
CA ARG A 373 33.17 5.59 2.68
C ARG A 373 34.02 5.61 1.43
N GLN A 374 34.09 6.74 0.74
CA GLN A 374 34.89 6.93 -0.47
C GLN A 374 36.33 7.37 -0.15
N HIS A 375 36.52 8.11 0.95
CA HIS A 375 37.81 8.62 1.38
C HIS A 375 38.31 7.93 2.66
N THR A 376 39.62 7.84 2.86
CA THR A 376 40.22 7.21 4.02
C THR A 376 40.10 8.08 5.30
N ASN A 377 40.22 7.44 6.48
CA ASN A 377 40.16 8.16 7.77
C ASN A 377 41.24 9.22 7.95
N SER A 378 42.37 9.07 7.25
CA SER A 378 43.50 10.04 7.29
C SER A 378 43.21 11.32 6.51
N GLU A 379 42.27 11.27 5.55
CA GLU A 379 41.95 12.41 4.68
C GLU A 379 40.79 13.24 5.20
N PHE A 380 39.69 12.58 5.61
CA PHE A 380 38.48 13.24 6.09
C PHE A 380 37.80 12.41 7.18
N GLN A 381 37.41 13.03 8.30
CA GLN A 381 36.66 12.37 9.38
C GLN A 381 35.19 12.12 9.00
N GLY A 382 34.61 10.98 9.41
CA GLY A 382 33.19 10.73 9.22
C GLY A 382 32.81 9.29 9.55
N THR A 383 31.52 9.08 9.81
CA THR A 383 30.95 7.79 10.27
C THR A 383 30.49 6.88 9.13
N GLY A 384 30.22 7.44 7.94
CA GLY A 384 29.67 6.71 6.80
C GLY A 384 28.16 6.42 6.91
N VAL A 385 27.47 7.02 7.89
CA VAL A 385 26.02 6.82 8.10
C VAL A 385 25.20 7.99 7.54
N GLY A 386 25.76 9.18 7.44
CA GLY A 386 25.02 10.39 7.07
C GLY A 386 24.29 10.31 5.72
N LEU A 387 24.95 9.83 4.66
CA LEU A 387 24.32 9.69 3.33
C LEU A 387 23.27 8.57 3.31
N ALA A 388 23.45 7.49 4.06
CA ALA A 388 22.44 6.45 4.23
C ALA A 388 21.18 7.02 4.92
N THR A 389 21.37 7.88 5.93
CA THR A 389 20.27 8.60 6.60
C THR A 389 19.53 9.53 5.62
N VAL A 390 20.27 10.29 4.81
CA VAL A 390 19.69 11.14 3.76
C VAL A 390 18.84 10.32 2.81
N ARG A 391 19.36 9.22 2.26
CA ARG A 391 18.62 8.33 1.37
C ARG A 391 17.34 7.83 2.01
N ARG A 392 17.41 7.31 3.22
CA ARG A 392 16.25 6.76 3.95
C ARG A 392 15.17 7.83 4.19
N ILE A 393 15.56 9.05 4.57
CA ILE A 393 14.61 10.14 4.80
C ILE A 393 13.95 10.56 3.49
N ILE A 394 14.70 10.75 2.42
CA ILE A 394 14.19 11.17 1.12
C ILE A 394 13.26 10.10 0.51
N GLU A 395 13.66 8.82 0.53
CA GLU A 395 12.82 7.69 0.06
C GLU A 395 11.52 7.60 0.85
N ARG A 396 11.56 7.86 2.15
CA ARG A 396 10.38 7.88 3.01
C ARG A 396 9.40 9.02 2.66
N HIS A 397 9.90 10.14 2.17
CA HIS A 397 9.08 11.21 1.61
C HIS A 397 8.59 10.93 0.17
N GLY A 398 8.86 9.71 -0.36
CA GLY A 398 8.52 9.34 -1.74
C GLY A 398 9.42 9.99 -2.79
N GLY A 399 10.57 10.52 -2.38
CA GLY A 399 11.57 11.14 -3.23
C GLY A 399 12.70 10.18 -3.63
N ARG A 400 13.70 10.74 -4.29
CA ARG A 400 14.92 10.04 -4.72
C ARG A 400 16.14 10.91 -4.44
N VAL A 401 17.28 10.29 -4.09
CA VAL A 401 18.60 10.94 -3.93
C VAL A 401 19.61 10.31 -4.87
N TRP A 402 20.50 11.14 -5.41
CA TRP A 402 21.63 10.71 -6.25
C TRP A 402 22.75 11.74 -6.18
N ALA A 403 23.90 11.42 -6.75
CA ALA A 403 25.05 12.32 -6.79
C ALA A 403 25.76 12.26 -8.14
N GLU A 404 26.46 13.34 -8.45
CA GLU A 404 27.40 13.46 -9.57
C GLU A 404 28.69 14.05 -9.04
N SER A 405 29.82 13.47 -9.42
CA SER A 405 31.13 13.92 -8.94
C SER A 405 32.23 13.59 -9.92
N GLU A 406 33.28 14.42 -9.87
CA GLU A 406 34.53 14.15 -10.57
C GLU A 406 35.69 14.45 -9.58
N PRO A 407 36.69 13.56 -9.45
CA PRO A 407 37.84 13.79 -8.60
C PRO A 407 38.46 15.17 -8.82
N GLU A 408 38.75 15.87 -7.74
CA GLU A 408 39.34 17.23 -7.68
C GLU A 408 38.49 18.36 -8.29
N LYS A 409 37.23 18.07 -8.71
CA LYS A 409 36.30 19.09 -9.23
C LYS A 409 35.05 19.28 -8.36
N GLY A 410 34.95 18.54 -7.27
CA GLY A 410 33.84 18.59 -6.33
C GLY A 410 32.74 17.61 -6.60
N ALA A 411 31.67 17.73 -5.84
CA ALA A 411 30.50 16.86 -5.94
C ALA A 411 29.21 17.68 -5.96
N THR A 412 28.18 17.07 -6.54
CA THR A 412 26.81 17.60 -6.51
C THR A 412 25.89 16.49 -6.03
N PHE A 413 25.23 16.72 -4.91
CA PHE A 413 24.21 15.84 -4.37
C PHE A 413 22.84 16.39 -4.73
N TYR A 414 22.00 15.53 -5.24
CA TYR A 414 20.65 15.86 -5.69
C TYR A 414 19.62 15.09 -4.86
N PHE A 415 18.50 15.72 -4.58
CA PHE A 415 17.34 15.03 -4.04
C PHE A 415 16.05 15.59 -4.62
N SER A 416 15.05 14.73 -4.78
CA SER A 416 13.72 15.12 -5.22
C SER A 416 12.71 14.90 -4.11
N LEU A 417 11.67 15.72 -4.10
CA LEU A 417 10.49 15.55 -3.24
C LEU A 417 9.24 15.58 -4.12
N PRO A 418 8.22 14.72 -3.86
CA PRO A 418 7.00 14.71 -4.64
C PRO A 418 6.28 16.06 -4.51
N ILE A 419 5.62 16.48 -5.58
CA ILE A 419 4.68 17.60 -5.53
C ILE A 419 3.36 17.04 -5.02
N VAL A 420 2.98 17.37 -3.81
CA VAL A 420 1.63 17.10 -3.33
C VAL A 420 0.70 18.05 -4.07
N LYS A 421 -0.27 17.48 -4.81
CA LYS A 421 -1.27 18.23 -5.59
C LYS A 421 -2.32 18.84 -4.67
#